data_73f4937913fe6e9e72b4b30ea96c8022
#
_entry.id   73f4937913fe6e9e72b4b30ea96c8022
#
_cell.length_a   1.000
_cell.length_b   1.000
_cell.length_c   1.000
_cell.angle_alpha   90.00
_cell.angle_beta   90.00
_cell.angle_gamma   90.00
#
_symmetry.space_group_name_H-M   'P 1'
#
loop_
_entity.id
_entity.type
_entity.pdbx_description
1 polymer ?
#
loop_
_entity_poly.entity_id
_entity_poly.type
_entity_poly.pdbx_seq_one_letter_code
_entity_poly.pdbx_strand_id
1 'polypeptide(L)'
;QTCALPIHDLTKRLIAGHFGEALTADAWRQQPLAEWSEVLDLQLGWDITDFGRGDFSKTGLTLLTLRNGALNSAIYPKPYAEKMLQIQQEQETPWHFHTHKMEDILNRGGGDLCMQLGWATEEALFDEQRTVEVCVDGRRRSFKPGETLVLKPGQGVCLPPRLYHRFWAEKAFVLGWEISMVNDDKRDNHFLEPGGRFPAIDEDVPVKWLLCHEYGRLNVA
;
A
#
# COMPACT_ATOMS: atom_id res chain seq x y z
N GLN A 1 -5.07 -16.60 -8.06
CA GLN A 1 -4.65 -17.61 -7.04
C GLN A 1 -3.13 -17.81 -6.96
N THR A 2 -2.37 -17.48 -7.96
CA THR A 2 -0.90 -17.55 -7.94
C THR A 2 -0.24 -16.49 -7.04
N CYS A 3 -0.98 -15.44 -6.65
CA CYS A 3 -0.46 -14.37 -5.80
C CYS A 3 -0.38 -14.74 -4.31
N ALA A 4 -1.13 -15.73 -3.83
CA ALA A 4 -1.15 -16.11 -2.42
C ALA A 4 0.11 -16.85 -1.93
N LEU A 5 0.82 -17.54 -2.82
CA LEU A 5 2.02 -18.30 -2.48
C LEU A 5 3.21 -17.43 -2.04
N PRO A 6 3.57 -16.34 -2.75
CA PRO A 6 4.60 -15.41 -2.29
C PRO A 6 4.28 -14.73 -0.97
N ILE A 7 3.00 -14.38 -0.75
CA ILE A 7 2.53 -13.79 0.50
C ILE A 7 2.78 -14.74 1.68
N HIS A 8 2.36 -15.98 1.55
CA HIS A 8 2.47 -16.98 2.62
C HIS A 8 3.93 -17.26 3.03
N ASP A 9 4.85 -17.32 2.07
CA ASP A 9 6.26 -17.60 2.35
C ASP A 9 6.97 -16.41 3.00
N LEU A 10 6.68 -15.18 2.53
CA LEU A 10 7.20 -13.96 3.12
C LEU A 10 6.64 -13.71 4.52
N THR A 11 5.35 -13.97 4.73
CA THR A 11 4.67 -13.84 6.02
C THR A 11 5.35 -14.71 7.07
N LYS A 12 5.61 -15.96 6.77
CA LYS A 12 6.30 -16.88 7.68
C LYS A 12 7.70 -16.42 8.07
N ARG A 13 8.41 -15.78 7.15
CA ARG A 13 9.81 -15.38 7.36
C ARG A 13 9.96 -14.04 8.09
N LEU A 14 9.06 -13.09 7.85
CA LEU A 14 9.25 -11.70 8.29
C LEU A 14 8.28 -11.26 9.38
N ILE A 15 7.16 -11.94 9.56
CA ILE A 15 6.05 -11.50 10.41
C ILE A 15 5.55 -12.60 11.34
N ALA A 16 6.39 -13.62 11.61
CA ALA A 16 6.05 -14.66 12.57
C ALA A 16 5.70 -14.03 13.92
N GLY A 17 4.46 -14.19 14.36
CA GLY A 17 3.93 -13.64 15.62
C GLY A 17 2.96 -12.47 15.48
N HIS A 18 2.72 -11.95 14.29
CA HIS A 18 1.63 -11.02 13.99
C HIS A 18 0.46 -11.79 13.34
N PHE A 19 -0.74 -11.18 13.26
CA PHE A 19 -1.88 -11.63 12.42
C PHE A 19 -1.49 -11.74 10.91
N GLY A 20 -0.21 -11.78 10.62
CA GLY A 20 0.40 -11.99 9.34
C GLY A 20 0.32 -13.41 8.80
N GLU A 21 -0.17 -14.39 9.57
CA GLU A 21 -0.66 -15.62 8.96
C GLU A 21 -1.96 -15.28 8.24
N ALA A 22 -1.92 -15.30 6.90
CA ALA A 22 -3.14 -15.17 6.13
C ALA A 22 -4.10 -16.29 6.57
N LEU A 23 -5.12 -15.94 7.32
CA LEU A 23 -6.14 -16.89 7.74
C LEU A 23 -7.06 -17.18 6.57
N THR A 24 -7.42 -18.45 6.39
CA THR A 24 -8.47 -18.81 5.46
C THR A 24 -9.80 -18.22 5.91
N ALA A 25 -10.75 -18.05 5.01
CA ALA A 25 -12.09 -17.59 5.36
C ALA A 25 -12.73 -18.46 6.45
N ASP A 26 -12.51 -19.79 6.41
CA ASP A 26 -13.02 -20.71 7.42
C ASP A 26 -12.28 -20.56 8.76
N ALA A 27 -10.98 -20.35 8.74
CA ALA A 27 -10.22 -20.11 9.95
C ALA A 27 -10.64 -18.78 10.63
N TRP A 28 -10.93 -17.74 9.86
CA TRP A 28 -11.49 -16.49 10.38
C TRP A 28 -12.84 -16.68 11.08
N ARG A 29 -13.76 -17.46 10.50
CA ARG A 29 -15.07 -17.73 11.09
C ARG A 29 -14.99 -18.48 12.43
N GLN A 30 -13.86 -19.14 12.70
CA GLN A 30 -13.60 -19.84 13.96
C GLN A 30 -12.95 -18.95 15.03
N GLN A 31 -12.54 -17.73 14.69
CA GLN A 31 -11.93 -16.81 15.63
C GLN A 31 -12.99 -16.13 16.51
N PRO A 32 -12.64 -15.75 17.76
CA PRO A 32 -13.47 -14.90 18.59
C PRO A 32 -13.43 -13.45 18.04
N LEU A 33 -14.25 -13.14 17.03
CA LEU A 33 -14.18 -11.89 16.25
C LEU A 33 -14.17 -10.62 17.11
N ALA A 34 -14.78 -10.66 18.29
CA ALA A 34 -14.76 -9.54 19.23
C ALA A 34 -13.34 -9.18 19.71
N GLU A 35 -12.44 -10.16 19.82
CA GLU A 35 -11.04 -9.93 20.18
C GLU A 35 -10.21 -9.36 19.03
N TRP A 36 -10.73 -9.46 17.81
CA TRP A 36 -10.10 -8.97 16.59
C TRP A 36 -10.70 -7.65 16.08
N SER A 37 -11.47 -6.95 16.90
CA SER A 37 -12.19 -5.74 16.50
C SER A 37 -11.28 -4.70 15.85
N GLU A 38 -10.08 -4.42 16.40
CA GLU A 38 -9.13 -3.47 15.80
C GLU A 38 -8.71 -3.92 14.40
N VAL A 39 -8.47 -5.22 14.18
CA VAL A 39 -8.09 -5.76 12.87
C VAL A 39 -9.20 -5.58 11.85
N LEU A 40 -10.43 -5.89 12.24
CA LEU A 40 -11.61 -5.85 11.37
C LEU A 40 -12.04 -4.42 11.06
N ASP A 41 -12.10 -3.57 12.07
CA ASP A 41 -12.58 -2.18 11.95
C ASP A 41 -11.59 -1.29 11.19
N LEU A 42 -10.29 -1.50 11.39
CA LEU A 42 -9.23 -0.73 10.74
C LEU A 42 -8.68 -1.39 9.47
N GLN A 43 -9.26 -2.51 9.06
CA GLN A 43 -8.84 -3.26 7.88
C GLN A 43 -7.33 -3.58 7.90
N LEU A 44 -6.83 -4.07 9.06
CA LEU A 44 -5.45 -4.54 9.17
C LEU A 44 -5.33 -5.91 8.49
N GLY A 45 -4.21 -6.19 7.86
CA GLY A 45 -3.99 -7.45 7.17
C GLY A 45 -3.55 -7.29 5.73
N TRP A 46 -3.63 -8.40 5.00
CA TRP A 46 -3.19 -8.51 3.62
C TRP A 46 -4.15 -7.86 2.64
N ASP A 47 -3.57 -7.29 1.60
CA ASP A 47 -4.29 -6.84 0.44
C ASP A 47 -3.47 -7.01 -0.84
N ILE A 48 -4.16 -7.22 -1.96
CA ILE A 48 -3.60 -7.37 -3.29
C ILE A 48 -4.46 -6.55 -4.24
N THR A 49 -3.82 -5.77 -5.10
CA THR A 49 -4.53 -4.97 -6.10
C THR A 49 -3.75 -4.89 -7.39
N ASP A 50 -4.44 -4.91 -8.51
CA ASP A 50 -3.95 -4.52 -9.82
C ASP A 50 -4.44 -3.12 -10.23
N PHE A 51 -5.06 -2.40 -9.30
CA PHE A 51 -5.64 -1.08 -9.51
C PHE A 51 -6.70 -1.03 -10.63
N GLY A 52 -7.29 -2.18 -10.97
CA GLY A 52 -8.27 -2.31 -12.06
C GLY A 52 -7.64 -2.32 -13.46
N ARG A 53 -6.35 -2.64 -13.57
CA ARG A 53 -5.61 -2.68 -14.85
C ARG A 53 -5.65 -4.04 -15.55
N GLY A 54 -6.07 -5.10 -14.88
CA GLY A 54 -6.22 -6.43 -15.45
C GLY A 54 -4.91 -7.22 -15.66
N ASP A 55 -3.76 -6.65 -15.30
CA ASP A 55 -2.46 -7.33 -15.37
C ASP A 55 -1.64 -7.04 -14.12
N PHE A 56 -1.86 -7.85 -13.08
CA PHE A 56 -1.16 -7.73 -11.82
C PHE A 56 0.37 -7.85 -11.95
N SER A 57 0.85 -8.55 -12.95
CA SER A 57 2.30 -8.72 -13.13
C SER A 57 3.01 -7.43 -13.55
N LYS A 58 2.29 -6.55 -14.24
CA LYS A 58 2.80 -5.25 -14.70
C LYS A 58 2.41 -4.11 -13.78
N THR A 59 1.13 -4.07 -13.40
CA THR A 59 0.59 -3.03 -12.53
C THR A 59 -0.06 -3.69 -11.34
N GLY A 60 0.52 -3.50 -10.18
CA GLY A 60 0.00 -4.15 -8.98
C GLY A 60 0.81 -3.86 -7.74
N LEU A 61 0.21 -4.23 -6.62
CA LEU A 61 0.85 -4.13 -5.31
C LEU A 61 0.28 -5.21 -4.40
N THR A 62 1.17 -5.87 -3.68
CA THR A 62 0.81 -6.68 -2.52
C THR A 62 1.26 -5.95 -1.28
N LEU A 63 0.40 -5.82 -0.30
CA LEU A 63 0.71 -5.11 0.93
C LEU A 63 0.11 -5.78 2.16
N LEU A 64 0.71 -5.50 3.31
CA LEU A 64 0.20 -5.86 4.62
C LEU A 64 0.08 -4.60 5.46
N THR A 65 -1.14 -4.23 5.83
CA THR A 65 -1.37 -3.17 6.81
C THR A 65 -1.16 -3.72 8.20
N LEU A 66 -0.06 -3.31 8.84
CA LEU A 66 0.35 -3.77 10.16
C LEU A 66 -0.31 -2.98 11.28
N ARG A 67 -0.47 -1.68 11.07
CA ARG A 67 -1.07 -0.74 12.02
C ARG A 67 -1.85 0.32 11.26
N ASN A 68 -2.91 0.77 11.88
CA ASN A 68 -3.66 1.94 11.46
C ASN A 68 -4.36 2.56 12.68
N GLY A 69 -4.89 3.74 12.51
CA GLY A 69 -5.80 4.39 13.43
C GLY A 69 -7.09 4.80 12.69
N ALA A 70 -7.92 5.54 13.38
CA ALA A 70 -9.08 6.19 12.75
C ALA A 70 -9.11 7.66 13.15
N LEU A 71 -9.30 8.54 12.16
CA LEU A 71 -9.35 9.97 12.38
C LEU A 71 -10.47 10.34 13.37
N ASN A 72 -10.11 11.13 14.38
CA ASN A 72 -11.04 11.59 15.42
C ASN A 72 -11.72 10.47 16.23
N SER A 73 -11.14 9.27 16.26
CA SER A 73 -11.67 8.15 17.02
C SER A 73 -11.09 8.13 18.44
N ALA A 74 -11.96 8.03 19.44
CA ALA A 74 -11.55 7.78 20.82
C ALA A 74 -11.20 6.29 21.04
N ILE A 75 -11.71 5.38 20.21
CA ILE A 75 -11.49 3.94 20.31
C ILE A 75 -10.14 3.56 19.68
N TYR A 76 -9.82 4.14 18.52
CA TYR A 76 -8.60 3.88 17.75
C TYR A 76 -7.79 5.17 17.54
N PRO A 77 -7.22 5.76 18.62
CA PRO A 77 -6.63 7.10 18.60
C PRO A 77 -5.24 7.17 17.96
N LYS A 78 -4.72 6.07 17.45
CA LYS A 78 -3.40 6.01 16.82
C LYS A 78 -3.33 6.96 15.61
N PRO A 79 -2.39 7.93 15.57
CA PRO A 79 -2.37 8.96 14.53
C PRO A 79 -1.61 8.55 13.26
N TYR A 80 -1.16 7.30 13.16
CA TYR A 80 -0.32 6.80 12.08
C TYR A 80 -0.76 5.43 11.58
N ALA A 81 -0.29 5.10 10.39
CA ALA A 81 -0.36 3.77 9.80
C ALA A 81 1.03 3.23 9.47
N GLU A 82 1.14 1.92 9.42
CA GLU A 82 2.34 1.19 9.02
C GLU A 82 1.95 0.06 8.07
N LYS A 83 2.60 0.02 6.91
CA LYS A 83 2.38 -1.01 5.89
C LYS A 83 3.71 -1.58 5.40
N MET A 84 3.71 -2.86 5.16
CA MET A 84 4.73 -3.55 4.38
C MET A 84 4.26 -3.65 2.93
N LEU A 85 5.14 -3.34 1.98
CA LEU A 85 4.86 -3.37 0.55
C LEU A 85 5.73 -4.42 -0.12
N GLN A 86 5.12 -5.26 -0.95
CA GLN A 86 5.82 -6.20 -1.82
C GLN A 86 5.70 -5.71 -3.25
N ILE A 87 6.82 -5.30 -3.84
CA ILE A 87 6.89 -4.78 -5.20
C ILE A 87 7.70 -5.76 -6.02
N GLN A 88 7.05 -6.47 -6.95
CA GLN A 88 7.73 -7.40 -7.84
C GLN A 88 8.64 -6.62 -8.80
N GLN A 89 9.66 -7.26 -9.31
CA GLN A 89 10.53 -6.64 -10.30
C GLN A 89 9.71 -6.16 -11.51
N GLU A 90 9.91 -4.90 -11.90
CA GLU A 90 9.20 -4.21 -13.01
C GLU A 90 7.68 -4.04 -12.82
N GLN A 91 7.13 -4.42 -11.65
CA GLN A 91 5.75 -4.16 -11.30
C GLN A 91 5.58 -2.71 -10.84
N GLU A 92 4.63 -2.00 -11.44
CA GLU A 92 4.38 -0.59 -11.18
C GLU A 92 3.17 -0.38 -10.27
N THR A 93 3.31 0.50 -9.29
CA THR A 93 2.19 1.16 -8.61
C THR A 93 1.89 2.46 -9.37
N PRO A 94 0.67 2.65 -9.91
CA PRO A 94 0.36 3.73 -10.83
C PRO A 94 0.40 5.10 -10.16
N TRP A 95 0.43 6.18 -10.97
CA TRP A 95 0.38 7.54 -10.53
C TRP A 95 -0.83 7.82 -9.64
N HIS A 96 -0.56 8.20 -8.40
CA HIS A 96 -1.57 8.61 -7.43
C HIS A 96 -0.99 9.61 -6.43
N PHE A 97 -1.86 10.31 -5.72
CA PHE A 97 -1.50 11.09 -4.55
C PHE A 97 -2.52 10.88 -3.43
N HIS A 98 -2.15 11.28 -2.22
CA HIS A 98 -3.05 11.35 -1.08
C HIS A 98 -3.44 12.79 -0.82
N THR A 99 -4.74 13.04 -0.63
CA THR A 99 -5.25 14.39 -0.43
C THR A 99 -4.81 14.98 0.92
N HIS A 100 -4.76 14.16 1.95
CA HIS A 100 -4.48 14.59 3.32
C HIS A 100 -3.28 13.87 3.94
N LYS A 101 -3.03 12.63 3.56
CA LYS A 101 -2.01 11.77 4.15
C LYS A 101 -0.61 12.18 3.68
N MET A 102 0.28 12.41 4.64
CA MET A 102 1.73 12.40 4.44
C MET A 102 2.26 11.00 4.71
N GLU A 103 3.26 10.58 3.95
CA GLU A 103 3.87 9.26 4.12
C GLU A 103 5.37 9.26 3.86
N ASP A 104 6.06 8.38 4.56
CA ASP A 104 7.44 8.00 4.26
C ASP A 104 7.44 6.64 3.56
N ILE A 105 8.08 6.57 2.40
CA ILE A 105 8.30 5.33 1.66
C ILE A 105 9.77 4.95 1.76
N LEU A 106 10.02 3.72 2.24
CA LEU A 106 11.36 3.22 2.51
C LEU A 106 11.63 1.95 1.71
N ASN A 107 12.83 1.83 1.16
CA ASN A 107 13.35 0.57 0.63
C ASN A 107 14.04 -0.21 1.76
N ARG A 108 13.43 -1.29 2.23
CA ARG A 108 13.96 -2.14 3.31
C ARG A 108 14.84 -3.29 2.82
N GLY A 109 14.87 -3.52 1.52
CA GLY A 109 15.75 -4.54 0.95
C GLY A 109 15.30 -5.05 -0.41
N GLY A 110 16.17 -5.80 -1.04
CA GLY A 110 15.98 -6.33 -2.38
C GLY A 110 16.64 -5.47 -3.44
N GLY A 111 15.91 -5.15 -4.50
CA GLY A 111 16.36 -4.30 -5.61
C GLY A 111 16.37 -2.81 -5.30
N ASP A 112 16.40 -2.02 -6.35
CA ASP A 112 16.25 -0.57 -6.30
C ASP A 112 14.75 -0.20 -6.35
N LEU A 113 14.30 0.66 -5.44
CA LEU A 113 12.96 1.24 -5.51
C LEU A 113 13.05 2.53 -6.33
N CYS A 114 12.53 2.48 -7.54
CA CYS A 114 12.45 3.62 -8.44
C CYS A 114 11.11 4.34 -8.26
N MET A 115 11.15 5.67 -8.24
CA MET A 115 9.98 6.50 -8.03
C MET A 115 10.03 7.73 -8.92
N GLN A 116 8.88 8.16 -9.44
CA GLN A 116 8.72 9.44 -10.10
C GLN A 116 7.71 10.29 -9.35
N LEU A 117 7.94 11.60 -9.33
CA LEU A 117 7.20 12.55 -8.51
C LEU A 117 6.72 13.73 -9.35
N GLY A 118 5.59 14.33 -8.97
CA GLY A 118 5.07 15.56 -9.55
C GLY A 118 3.95 16.16 -8.69
N TRP A 119 3.81 17.48 -8.64
CA TRP A 119 2.75 18.10 -7.89
C TRP A 119 1.39 17.96 -8.58
N ALA A 120 0.34 17.86 -7.78
CA ALA A 120 -1.01 18.03 -8.28
C ALA A 120 -1.36 19.53 -8.37
N THR A 121 -2.01 19.98 -9.46
CA THR A 121 -2.65 21.30 -9.53
C THR A 121 -3.88 21.34 -8.61
N GLU A 122 -4.53 22.51 -8.47
CA GLU A 122 -5.78 22.63 -7.71
C GLU A 122 -6.86 21.69 -8.25
N GLU A 123 -6.91 21.52 -9.57
CA GLU A 123 -7.85 20.64 -10.29
C GLU A 123 -7.41 19.16 -10.26
N ALA A 124 -6.39 18.82 -9.50
CA ALA A 124 -5.83 17.48 -9.39
C ALA A 124 -5.22 16.93 -10.69
N LEU A 125 -4.75 17.81 -11.58
CA LEU A 125 -3.96 17.43 -12.75
C LEU A 125 -2.47 17.35 -12.36
N PHE A 126 -1.69 16.65 -13.17
CA PHE A 126 -0.24 16.58 -12.99
C PHE A 126 0.41 17.89 -13.44
N ASP A 127 1.17 18.55 -12.57
CA ASP A 127 1.89 19.79 -12.87
C ASP A 127 3.26 19.47 -13.49
N GLU A 128 3.38 19.68 -14.79
CA GLU A 128 4.60 19.44 -15.56
C GLU A 128 5.70 20.50 -15.36
N GLN A 129 5.39 21.60 -14.66
CA GLN A 129 6.30 22.74 -14.55
C GLN A 129 6.91 22.90 -13.16
N ARG A 130 6.15 22.56 -12.14
CA ARG A 130 6.55 22.82 -10.76
C ARG A 130 7.62 21.86 -10.28
N THR A 131 8.82 22.36 -9.97
CA THR A 131 9.90 21.59 -9.35
C THR A 131 9.42 20.90 -8.07
N VAL A 132 9.78 19.65 -7.92
CA VAL A 132 9.49 18.83 -6.74
C VAL A 132 10.66 18.92 -5.75
N GLU A 133 10.37 19.33 -4.53
CA GLU A 133 11.34 19.29 -3.44
C GLU A 133 10.85 18.31 -2.37
N VAL A 134 11.67 17.32 -2.04
CA VAL A 134 11.39 16.28 -1.04
C VAL A 134 12.61 16.02 -0.16
N CYS A 135 12.39 15.43 1.00
CA CYS A 135 13.45 14.93 1.86
C CYS A 135 13.73 13.45 1.57
N VAL A 136 14.97 13.16 1.18
CA VAL A 136 15.50 11.80 1.04
C VAL A 136 16.52 11.58 2.15
N ASP A 137 16.27 10.67 3.07
CA ASP A 137 17.12 10.42 4.25
C ASP A 137 17.48 11.71 5.01
N GLY A 138 16.49 12.60 5.21
CA GLY A 138 16.66 13.88 5.90
C GLY A 138 17.35 14.97 5.08
N ARG A 139 17.71 14.71 3.82
CA ARG A 139 18.34 15.68 2.92
C ARG A 139 17.36 16.21 1.90
N ARG A 140 17.24 17.52 1.75
CA ARG A 140 16.45 18.12 0.68
C ARG A 140 17.06 17.79 -0.68
N ARG A 141 16.21 17.35 -1.59
CA ARG A 141 16.53 17.02 -2.99
C ARG A 141 15.48 17.66 -3.87
N SER A 142 15.92 18.15 -5.02
CA SER A 142 15.05 18.75 -6.04
C SER A 142 15.04 17.88 -7.29
N PHE A 143 13.87 17.71 -7.88
CA PHE A 143 13.63 16.90 -9.07
C PHE A 143 12.73 17.68 -10.04
N LYS A 144 12.92 17.46 -11.34
CA LYS A 144 11.92 17.86 -12.32
C LYS A 144 10.70 16.95 -12.21
N PRO A 145 9.49 17.43 -12.55
CA PRO A 145 8.32 16.54 -12.64
C PRO A 145 8.62 15.34 -13.52
N GLY A 146 8.31 14.13 -13.02
CA GLY A 146 8.57 12.88 -13.73
C GLY A 146 10.03 12.41 -13.75
N GLU A 147 10.96 13.14 -13.14
CA GLU A 147 12.34 12.67 -13.00
C GLU A 147 12.40 11.50 -12.02
N THR A 148 13.22 10.49 -12.34
CA THR A 148 13.31 9.27 -11.54
C THR A 148 14.22 9.46 -10.33
N LEU A 149 13.65 9.30 -9.15
CA LEU A 149 14.36 9.10 -7.88
C LEU A 149 14.62 7.61 -7.70
N VAL A 150 15.85 7.21 -7.40
CA VAL A 150 16.21 5.83 -7.06
C VAL A 150 16.56 5.75 -5.59
N LEU A 151 15.80 4.95 -4.85
CA LEU A 151 16.06 4.62 -3.45
C LEU A 151 16.73 3.25 -3.36
N LYS A 152 17.98 3.24 -2.90
CA LYS A 152 18.70 2.01 -2.60
C LYS A 152 18.20 1.37 -1.30
N PRO A 153 18.47 0.06 -1.06
CA PRO A 153 18.19 -0.56 0.23
C PRO A 153 18.69 0.28 1.41
N GLY A 154 17.81 0.55 2.36
CA GLY A 154 18.04 1.40 3.53
C GLY A 154 17.63 2.86 3.36
N GLN A 155 17.36 3.33 2.14
CA GLN A 155 16.95 4.72 1.89
C GLN A 155 15.44 4.91 1.94
N GLY A 156 15.00 6.15 2.20
CA GLY A 156 13.61 6.52 2.22
C GLY A 156 13.35 7.96 1.76
N VAL A 157 12.11 8.24 1.39
CA VAL A 157 11.65 9.57 0.98
C VAL A 157 10.35 9.91 1.69
N CYS A 158 10.23 11.18 2.11
CA CYS A 158 9.00 11.73 2.65
C CYS A 158 8.18 12.38 1.55
N LEU A 159 6.93 11.95 1.41
CA LEU A 159 5.96 12.41 0.41
C LEU A 159 4.86 13.23 1.11
N PRO A 160 4.80 14.55 0.88
CA PRO A 160 3.72 15.38 1.41
C PRO A 160 2.41 15.13 0.67
N PRO A 161 1.25 15.54 1.26
CA PRO A 161 -0.03 15.49 0.57
C PRO A 161 0.00 16.18 -0.79
N ARG A 162 -0.82 15.69 -1.71
CA ARG A 162 -0.97 16.18 -3.09
C ARG A 162 0.28 16.08 -3.96
N LEU A 163 1.28 15.30 -3.56
CA LEU A 163 2.40 14.95 -4.42
C LEU A 163 2.10 13.64 -5.14
N TYR A 164 1.86 13.73 -6.45
CA TYR A 164 1.76 12.55 -7.31
C TYR A 164 3.03 11.75 -7.24
N HIS A 165 2.88 10.47 -7.08
CA HIS A 165 3.98 9.51 -7.15
C HIS A 165 3.53 8.23 -7.83
N ARG A 166 4.47 7.61 -8.56
CA ARG A 166 4.42 6.22 -9.00
C ARG A 166 5.74 5.57 -8.67
N PHE A 167 5.75 4.26 -8.50
CA PHE A 167 6.99 3.56 -8.17
C PHE A 167 6.98 2.13 -8.71
N TRP A 168 8.18 1.60 -8.87
CA TRP A 168 8.42 0.23 -9.33
C TRP A 168 9.73 -0.30 -8.75
N ALA A 169 9.94 -1.61 -8.83
CA ALA A 169 11.19 -2.24 -8.43
C ALA A 169 12.07 -2.53 -9.65
N GLU A 170 13.35 -2.19 -9.56
CA GLU A 170 14.37 -2.56 -10.54
C GLU A 170 15.38 -3.52 -9.96
N LYS A 171 16.01 -4.35 -10.83
CA LYS A 171 17.04 -5.34 -10.54
C LYS A 171 16.56 -6.57 -9.78
N ALA A 172 15.64 -6.42 -8.87
CA ALA A 172 15.02 -7.51 -8.10
C ALA A 172 13.74 -7.02 -7.44
N PHE A 173 12.98 -7.93 -6.83
CA PHE A 173 11.92 -7.63 -5.90
C PHE A 173 12.37 -6.62 -4.83
N VAL A 174 11.48 -5.71 -4.43
CA VAL A 174 11.70 -4.76 -3.35
C VAL A 174 10.75 -5.03 -2.19
N LEU A 175 11.31 -5.13 -0.99
CA LEU A 175 10.57 -5.00 0.25
C LEU A 175 10.48 -3.53 0.60
N GLY A 176 9.35 -2.92 0.27
CA GLY A 176 9.02 -1.55 0.63
C GLY A 176 8.36 -1.47 2.01
N TRP A 177 8.42 -0.29 2.61
CA TRP A 177 7.76 0.01 3.87
C TRP A 177 7.17 1.41 3.83
N GLU A 178 5.93 1.53 4.30
CA GLU A 178 5.23 2.81 4.42
C GLU A 178 4.99 3.13 5.89
N ILE A 179 5.39 4.32 6.31
CA ILE A 179 4.98 4.92 7.58
C ILE A 179 4.21 6.19 7.21
N SER A 180 2.97 6.28 7.62
CA SER A 180 2.12 7.40 7.19
C SER A 180 1.22 7.92 8.31
N MET A 181 0.56 9.04 8.05
CA MET A 181 -0.62 9.43 8.81
C MET A 181 -1.69 8.35 8.67
N VAL A 182 -2.78 8.47 9.44
CA VAL A 182 -3.91 7.54 9.36
C VAL A 182 -4.31 7.28 7.91
N ASN A 183 -4.43 6.01 7.57
CA ASN A 183 -4.77 5.56 6.23
C ASN A 183 -6.27 5.45 6.03
N ASP A 184 -6.80 6.12 5.00
CA ASP A 184 -8.18 5.99 4.51
C ASP A 184 -8.15 5.71 3.01
N ASP A 185 -7.87 4.46 2.65
CA ASP A 185 -7.72 4.04 1.26
C ASP A 185 -8.98 4.25 0.40
N LYS A 186 -10.14 4.45 1.02
CA LYS A 186 -11.40 4.66 0.30
C LYS A 186 -11.63 6.11 -0.14
N ARG A 187 -11.03 7.09 0.57
CA ARG A 187 -11.35 8.51 0.38
C ARG A 187 -10.16 9.36 0.05
N ASP A 188 -8.95 8.95 0.44
CA ASP A 188 -7.75 9.77 0.38
C ASP A 188 -6.91 9.55 -0.88
N ASN A 189 -7.14 8.46 -1.62
CA ASN A 189 -6.41 8.15 -2.85
C ASN A 189 -7.00 8.86 -4.07
N HIS A 190 -6.15 9.52 -4.84
CA HIS A 190 -6.49 10.09 -6.13
C HIS A 190 -5.54 9.53 -7.20
N PHE A 191 -6.10 8.83 -8.19
CA PHE A 191 -5.35 8.25 -9.30
C PHE A 191 -5.37 9.19 -10.50
N LEU A 192 -4.23 9.38 -11.15
CA LEU A 192 -4.13 10.24 -12.33
C LEU A 192 -4.91 9.67 -13.52
N GLU A 193 -4.90 8.36 -13.67
CA GLU A 193 -5.64 7.66 -14.72
C GLU A 193 -6.79 6.86 -14.10
N PRO A 194 -7.85 6.54 -14.88
CA PRO A 194 -8.95 5.72 -14.40
C PRO A 194 -8.45 4.41 -13.76
N GLY A 195 -8.94 4.11 -12.56
CA GLY A 195 -8.56 2.96 -11.76
C GLY A 195 -8.94 3.19 -10.32
N GLY A 196 -8.58 2.28 -9.45
CA GLY A 196 -8.89 2.39 -8.04
C GLY A 196 -8.14 1.40 -7.17
N ARG A 197 -8.09 1.71 -5.89
CA ARG A 197 -7.41 0.90 -4.88
C ARG A 197 -8.07 -0.47 -4.70
N PHE A 198 -9.39 -0.54 -4.84
CA PHE A 198 -10.19 -1.75 -4.65
C PHE A 198 -11.03 -2.04 -5.90
N PRO A 199 -10.41 -2.62 -6.95
CA PRO A 199 -11.16 -3.03 -8.13
C PRO A 199 -12.12 -4.18 -7.79
N ALA A 200 -13.22 -4.28 -8.53
CA ALA A 200 -14.07 -5.46 -8.47
C ALA A 200 -13.30 -6.66 -9.03
N ILE A 201 -13.34 -7.77 -8.33
CA ILE A 201 -12.72 -9.03 -8.74
C ILE A 201 -13.84 -10.07 -8.90
N ASP A 202 -13.94 -10.64 -10.09
CA ASP A 202 -14.81 -11.79 -10.33
C ASP A 202 -14.04 -13.07 -9.93
N GLU A 203 -14.55 -13.73 -8.90
CA GLU A 203 -13.93 -14.94 -8.38
C GLU A 203 -14.38 -16.16 -9.20
N ASP A 204 -13.44 -16.83 -9.85
CA ASP A 204 -13.67 -18.08 -10.60
C ASP A 204 -13.62 -19.35 -9.72
N VAL A 205 -13.17 -19.19 -8.47
CA VAL A 205 -13.12 -20.25 -7.45
C VAL A 205 -13.50 -19.69 -6.08
N PRO A 206 -13.93 -20.52 -5.12
CA PRO A 206 -14.21 -20.06 -3.76
C PRO A 206 -13.04 -19.31 -3.15
N VAL A 207 -13.30 -18.18 -2.52
CA VAL A 207 -12.30 -17.35 -1.82
C VAL A 207 -11.65 -18.18 -0.72
N LYS A 208 -10.35 -18.39 -0.85
CA LYS A 208 -9.57 -19.13 0.14
C LYS A 208 -9.04 -18.23 1.25
N TRP A 209 -8.60 -17.04 0.89
CA TRP A 209 -7.99 -16.06 1.79
C TRP A 209 -8.80 -14.77 1.74
N LEU A 210 -9.11 -14.20 2.90
CA LEU A 210 -9.75 -12.89 2.94
C LEU A 210 -8.70 -11.79 2.88
N LEU A 211 -8.90 -10.84 2.00
CA LEU A 211 -8.17 -9.58 2.00
C LEU A 211 -8.75 -8.65 3.07
N CYS A 212 -7.95 -7.69 3.54
CA CYS A 212 -8.35 -6.84 4.66
C CYS A 212 -9.64 -6.03 4.39
N HIS A 213 -9.95 -5.70 3.16
CA HIS A 213 -11.18 -5.00 2.79
C HIS A 213 -12.41 -5.93 2.66
N GLU A 214 -12.22 -7.25 2.75
CA GLU A 214 -13.27 -8.27 2.58
C GLU A 214 -13.83 -8.82 3.91
N TYR A 215 -13.35 -8.34 5.05
CA TYR A 215 -13.80 -8.84 6.36
C TYR A 215 -15.32 -8.71 6.60
N GLY A 216 -15.99 -7.83 5.86
CA GLY A 216 -17.45 -7.80 5.84
C GLY A 216 -18.12 -9.12 5.44
N ARG A 217 -17.43 -9.98 4.69
CA ARG A 217 -17.90 -11.33 4.31
C ARG A 217 -17.96 -12.32 5.51
N LEU A 218 -17.34 -11.99 6.65
CA LEU A 218 -17.41 -12.81 7.86
C LEU A 218 -18.77 -12.75 8.55
N ASN A 219 -19.51 -11.68 8.35
CA ASN A 219 -20.82 -11.43 8.98
C ASN A 219 -22.00 -11.92 8.13
N VAL A 220 -21.75 -12.54 6.98
CA VAL A 220 -22.79 -13.11 6.12
C VAL A 220 -22.90 -14.60 6.48
N ALA A 221 -23.76 -14.93 7.43
CA ALA A 221 -24.25 -16.27 7.74
C ALA A 221 -25.56 -16.53 7.02
#